data_0a975f9225f5edf606324a91d9d3b089
#
_entry.id   0a975f9225f5edf606324a91d9d3b089
#
_cell.length_a   1.000
_cell.length_b   1.000
_cell.length_c   1.000
_cell.angle_alpha   90.00
_cell.angle_beta   90.00
_cell.angle_gamma   90.00
#
_symmetry.space_group_name_H-M   'P 1'
#
loop_
_entity.id
_entity.type
_entity.pdbx_description
1 polymer ?
#
loop_
_entity_poly.entity_id
_entity_poly.type
_entity_poly.pdbx_seq_one_letter_code
_entity_poly.pdbx_strand_id
1 'polypeptide(L)'
;MAFFKIEYNSKVLGMERQVNVIYPDASELTAAEVDDNDIPVLYLLHGMGGNENSWQKRTNIERLLRHTNLIVVMPSTDLGWYTNTASGLPYYDAIAIELPRVLKRFFPNMTNKREKTFIAGLSMGGYGAYKIALSTDKFSHAASFSGALAMGMDG
;
A
#
# COMPACT_ATOMS: atom_id res chain seq x y z
N MET A 1 6.24 -16.78 -0.27
CA MET A 1 5.51 -15.64 0.33
C MET A 1 4.12 -16.04 0.72
N ALA A 2 3.59 -15.46 1.78
CA ALA A 2 2.21 -15.68 2.21
C ALA A 2 1.33 -14.56 1.66
N PHE A 3 0.11 -14.91 1.28
CA PHE A 3 -0.84 -13.97 0.72
C PHE A 3 -2.09 -13.90 1.61
N PHE A 4 -2.48 -12.68 1.98
CA PHE A 4 -3.63 -12.42 2.82
C PHE A 4 -4.65 -11.56 2.09
N LYS A 5 -5.89 -12.02 2.07
CA LYS A 5 -7.04 -11.20 1.68
C LYS A 5 -7.77 -10.83 2.96
N ILE A 6 -7.80 -9.53 3.25
CA ILE A 6 -8.37 -9.04 4.50
C ILE A 6 -9.57 -8.16 4.19
N GLU A 7 -10.71 -8.48 4.79
CA GLU A 7 -11.85 -7.60 4.84
C GLU A 7 -11.95 -7.05 6.27
N TYR A 8 -12.03 -5.74 6.37
CA TYR A 8 -12.09 -5.08 7.68
C TYR A 8 -13.12 -3.97 7.64
N ASN A 9 -13.64 -3.64 8.82
CA ASN A 9 -14.60 -2.53 8.94
C ASN A 9 -13.83 -1.22 9.06
N SER A 10 -13.98 -0.36 8.07
CA SER A 10 -13.40 0.97 8.10
C SER A 10 -14.33 1.91 8.87
N LYS A 11 -13.88 2.42 10.00
CA LYS A 11 -14.63 3.44 10.74
C LYS A 11 -14.65 4.76 9.98
N VAL A 12 -13.56 5.08 9.30
CA VAL A 12 -13.42 6.33 8.55
C VAL A 12 -14.40 6.36 7.39
N LEU A 13 -14.55 5.26 6.65
CA LEU A 13 -15.45 5.20 5.51
C LEU A 13 -16.84 4.68 5.87
N GLY A 14 -17.02 4.10 7.04
CA GLY A 14 -18.30 3.55 7.47
C GLY A 14 -18.74 2.32 6.69
N MET A 15 -17.82 1.54 6.19
CA MET A 15 -18.13 0.37 5.37
C MET A 15 -17.02 -0.67 5.44
N GLU A 16 -17.34 -1.89 5.02
CA GLU A 16 -16.33 -2.94 4.86
C GLU A 16 -15.39 -2.60 3.71
N ARG A 17 -14.10 -2.82 3.92
CA ARG A 17 -13.08 -2.58 2.91
C ARG A 17 -12.18 -3.78 2.79
N GLN A 18 -11.59 -3.94 1.61
CA GLN A 18 -10.66 -5.02 1.32
C GLN A 18 -9.25 -4.49 1.16
N VAL A 19 -8.28 -5.26 1.64
CA VAL A 19 -6.86 -5.03 1.41
C VAL A 19 -6.17 -6.37 1.19
N ASN A 20 -5.32 -6.44 0.19
CA ASN A 20 -4.47 -7.60 -0.04
C ASN A 20 -3.09 -7.32 0.51
N VAL A 21 -2.51 -8.33 1.16
CA VAL A 21 -1.18 -8.21 1.75
C VAL A 21 -0.33 -9.40 1.32
N ILE A 22 0.87 -9.11 0.83
CA ILE A 22 1.89 -10.11 0.60
C ILE A 22 2.86 -10.02 1.77
N TYR A 23 3.07 -11.15 2.45
CA TYR A 23 3.92 -11.22 3.65
C TYR A 23 5.10 -12.14 3.34
N PRO A 24 6.33 -11.77 3.76
CA PRO A 24 7.50 -12.60 3.48
C PRO A 24 7.40 -13.94 4.22
N ASP A 25 7.65 -15.01 3.49
CA ASP A 25 7.64 -16.35 4.03
C ASP A 25 9.09 -16.75 4.38
N ALA A 26 9.31 -17.09 5.62
CA ALA A 26 10.64 -17.44 6.10
C ALA A 26 11.26 -18.61 5.32
N SER A 27 10.43 -19.51 4.78
CA SER A 27 10.89 -20.63 3.99
C SER A 27 11.52 -20.21 2.66
N GLU A 28 11.24 -19.01 2.19
CA GLU A 28 11.77 -18.48 0.93
C GLU A 28 12.94 -17.51 1.14
N LEU A 29 13.35 -17.29 2.39
CA LEU A 29 14.42 -16.38 2.74
C LEU A 29 15.61 -17.15 3.28
N THR A 30 16.83 -16.62 3.06
CA THR A 30 18.00 -17.14 3.75
C THR A 30 17.97 -16.72 5.21
N ALA A 31 18.69 -17.44 6.06
CA ALA A 31 18.73 -17.12 7.49
C ALA A 31 19.22 -15.69 7.75
N ALA A 32 20.05 -15.14 6.87
CA ALA A 32 20.54 -13.77 6.99
C ALA A 32 19.49 -12.72 6.58
N GLU A 33 18.51 -13.12 5.79
CA GLU A 33 17.46 -12.21 5.29
C GLU A 33 16.24 -12.17 6.20
N VAL A 34 16.08 -13.16 7.07
CA VAL A 34 14.93 -13.24 7.97
C VAL A 34 15.10 -12.21 9.08
N ASP A 35 14.21 -11.22 9.09
CA ASP A 35 14.09 -10.27 10.19
C ASP A 35 12.62 -10.21 10.59
N ASP A 36 12.29 -10.88 11.68
CA ASP A 36 10.91 -10.99 12.12
C ASP A 36 10.43 -9.81 12.97
N ASN A 37 11.30 -8.84 13.25
CA ASN A 37 11.00 -7.82 14.25
C ASN A 37 10.66 -6.45 13.68
N ASP A 38 11.14 -6.10 12.50
CA ASP A 38 10.96 -4.77 11.95
C ASP A 38 10.99 -4.85 10.43
N ILE A 39 9.94 -5.44 9.89
CA ILE A 39 9.88 -5.76 8.47
C ILE A 39 9.48 -4.51 7.67
N PRO A 40 10.27 -4.12 6.65
CA PRO A 40 9.90 -3.00 5.78
C PRO A 40 8.56 -3.21 5.11
N VAL A 41 7.86 -2.12 4.83
CA VAL A 41 6.53 -2.16 4.21
C VAL A 41 6.47 -1.25 2.99
N LEU A 42 5.86 -1.77 1.92
CA LEU A 42 5.57 -1.03 0.69
C LEU A 42 4.05 -1.00 0.49
N TYR A 43 3.50 0.21 0.41
CA TYR A 43 2.11 0.43 0.04
C TYR A 43 2.03 0.61 -1.46
N LEU A 44 1.32 -0.30 -2.16
CA LEU A 44 1.12 -0.25 -3.61
C LEU A 44 -0.30 0.15 -3.92
N LEU A 45 -0.48 1.31 -4.52
CA LEU A 45 -1.78 1.88 -4.82
C LEU A 45 -2.19 1.58 -6.25
N HIS A 46 -3.45 1.15 -6.43
CA HIS A 46 -3.96 0.79 -7.75
C HIS A 46 -4.24 2.00 -8.62
N GLY A 47 -4.34 1.77 -9.94
CA GLY A 47 -4.73 2.79 -10.90
C GLY A 47 -6.24 2.96 -11.00
N MET A 48 -6.66 3.90 -11.86
CA MET A 48 -8.07 4.18 -12.12
C MET A 48 -8.78 2.93 -12.64
N GLY A 49 -9.95 2.65 -12.10
CA GLY A 49 -10.73 1.46 -12.47
C GLY A 49 -10.23 0.16 -11.86
N GLY A 50 -9.17 0.23 -11.04
CA GLY A 50 -8.63 -0.94 -10.38
C GLY A 50 -9.14 -1.10 -8.95
N ASN A 51 -8.55 -2.05 -8.25
CA ASN A 51 -8.83 -2.34 -6.85
C ASN A 51 -7.62 -3.03 -6.20
N GLU A 52 -7.83 -3.61 -5.00
CA GLU A 52 -6.80 -4.32 -4.25
C GLU A 52 -6.17 -5.50 -5.01
N ASN A 53 -6.81 -5.99 -6.07
CA ASN A 53 -6.32 -7.12 -6.87
C ASN A 53 -5.50 -6.71 -8.10
N SER A 54 -5.45 -5.42 -8.42
CA SER A 54 -4.92 -4.94 -9.70
C SER A 54 -3.45 -5.31 -9.90
N TRP A 55 -2.63 -5.13 -8.89
CA TRP A 55 -1.20 -5.42 -9.00
C TRP A 55 -0.94 -6.89 -9.25
N GLN A 56 -1.69 -7.77 -8.60
CA GLN A 56 -1.51 -9.21 -8.75
C GLN A 56 -2.04 -9.72 -10.08
N LYS A 57 -3.17 -9.18 -10.57
CA LYS A 57 -3.77 -9.61 -11.83
C LYS A 57 -3.02 -9.12 -13.05
N ARG A 58 -2.42 -7.93 -12.98
CA ARG A 58 -1.84 -7.26 -14.14
C ARG A 58 -0.34 -7.26 -14.18
N THR A 59 0.29 -7.78 -13.13
CA THR A 59 1.75 -7.85 -13.02
C THR A 59 2.17 -9.19 -12.45
N ASN A 60 3.47 -9.47 -12.51
CA ASN A 60 4.06 -10.62 -11.86
C ASN A 60 4.67 -10.24 -10.50
N ILE A 61 3.95 -9.39 -9.74
CA ILE A 61 4.44 -8.83 -8.48
C ILE A 61 4.85 -9.93 -7.49
N GLU A 62 4.07 -11.01 -7.40
CA GLU A 62 4.37 -12.11 -6.48
C GLU A 62 5.72 -12.77 -6.82
N ARG A 63 5.98 -12.95 -8.10
CA ARG A 63 7.24 -13.53 -8.58
C ARG A 63 8.42 -12.61 -8.29
N LEU A 64 8.23 -11.30 -8.48
CA LEU A 64 9.27 -10.31 -8.24
C LEU A 64 9.62 -10.17 -6.77
N LEU A 65 8.65 -10.41 -5.88
CA LEU A 65 8.82 -10.28 -4.44
C LEU A 65 9.31 -11.55 -3.76
N ARG A 66 9.39 -12.64 -4.49
CA ARG A 66 9.94 -13.88 -3.96
C ARG A 66 11.35 -13.62 -3.42
N HIS A 67 11.66 -14.21 -2.27
CA HIS A 67 12.94 -14.04 -1.60
C HIS A 67 13.23 -12.63 -1.09
N THR A 68 12.19 -11.79 -0.97
CA THR A 68 12.32 -10.43 -0.45
C THR A 68 11.66 -10.33 0.92
N ASN A 69 12.39 -9.83 1.91
CA ASN A 69 11.85 -9.59 3.25
C ASN A 69 11.12 -8.24 3.27
N LEU A 70 9.92 -8.21 2.70
CA LEU A 70 9.13 -7.00 2.51
C LEU A 70 7.66 -7.33 2.63
N ILE A 71 6.93 -6.55 3.44
CA ILE A 71 5.47 -6.61 3.46
C ILE A 71 4.95 -5.67 2.38
N VAL A 72 4.07 -6.16 1.51
CA VAL A 72 3.46 -5.35 0.46
C VAL A 72 1.97 -5.25 0.71
N VAL A 73 1.47 -4.03 0.80
CA VAL A 73 0.07 -3.71 1.12
C VAL A 73 -0.60 -3.11 -0.10
N MET A 74 -1.67 -3.74 -0.55
CA MET A 74 -2.40 -3.33 -1.75
C MET A 74 -3.85 -3.01 -1.38
N PRO A 75 -4.15 -1.75 -1.01
CA PRO A 75 -5.51 -1.35 -0.64
C PRO A 75 -6.36 -1.01 -1.86
N SER A 76 -7.65 -0.76 -1.61
CA SER A 76 -8.59 -0.25 -2.61
C SER A 76 -9.16 1.09 -2.16
N THR A 77 -9.32 2.03 -3.11
CA THR A 77 -9.99 3.31 -2.87
C THR A 77 -11.07 3.59 -3.91
N ASP A 78 -11.41 2.58 -4.71
CA ASP A 78 -12.38 2.72 -5.80
C ASP A 78 -11.99 3.89 -6.72
N LEU A 79 -12.83 4.90 -6.90
CA LEU A 79 -12.53 6.09 -7.70
C LEU A 79 -12.21 7.32 -6.85
N GLY A 80 -11.81 7.12 -5.60
CA GLY A 80 -11.63 8.22 -4.64
C GLY A 80 -10.39 9.09 -4.85
N TRP A 81 -9.48 8.74 -5.75
CA TRP A 81 -8.22 9.45 -6.04
C TRP A 81 -7.38 9.71 -4.80
N TYR A 82 -7.60 8.92 -3.74
CA TYR A 82 -6.87 9.03 -2.47
C TYR A 82 -7.00 10.41 -1.84
N THR A 83 -8.16 11.02 -1.99
CA THR A 83 -8.51 12.31 -1.40
C THR A 83 -9.76 12.18 -0.54
N ASN A 84 -9.98 13.18 0.32
CA ASN A 84 -11.26 13.33 1.00
C ASN A 84 -12.20 14.06 0.03
N THR A 85 -13.15 13.32 -0.54
CA THR A 85 -13.99 13.82 -1.63
C THR A 85 -15.07 14.76 -1.14
N ALA A 86 -15.62 15.55 -2.08
CA ALA A 86 -16.77 16.43 -1.80
C ALA A 86 -18.04 15.65 -1.46
N SER A 87 -18.12 14.39 -1.83
CA SER A 87 -19.22 13.50 -1.44
C SER A 87 -19.13 13.03 0.01
N GLY A 88 -18.07 13.41 0.72
CA GLY A 88 -17.92 13.12 2.14
C GLY A 88 -17.22 11.79 2.46
N LEU A 89 -16.66 11.11 1.47
CA LEU A 89 -15.92 9.87 1.71
C LEU A 89 -14.42 10.19 1.88
N PRO A 90 -13.88 10.06 3.10
CA PRO A 90 -12.52 10.48 3.40
C PRO A 90 -11.49 9.40 3.05
N TYR A 91 -11.28 9.13 1.76
CA TYR A 91 -10.35 8.10 1.29
C TYR A 91 -8.90 8.37 1.70
N TYR A 92 -8.49 9.65 1.73
CA TYR A 92 -7.15 10.00 2.19
C TYR A 92 -6.92 9.50 3.63
N ASP A 93 -7.84 9.83 4.53
CA ASP A 93 -7.71 9.43 5.93
C ASP A 93 -7.77 7.91 6.08
N ALA A 94 -8.59 7.26 5.26
CA ALA A 94 -8.71 5.80 5.29
C ALA A 94 -7.39 5.10 4.93
N ILE A 95 -6.67 5.62 3.94
CA ILE A 95 -5.44 4.99 3.46
C ILE A 95 -4.21 5.47 4.22
N ALA A 96 -4.11 6.76 4.49
CA ALA A 96 -2.90 7.33 5.09
C ALA A 96 -2.85 7.17 6.61
N ILE A 97 -3.99 7.11 7.26
CA ILE A 97 -4.09 7.14 8.72
C ILE A 97 -4.65 5.84 9.27
N GLU A 98 -5.84 5.44 8.82
CA GLU A 98 -6.53 4.28 9.37
C GLU A 98 -5.85 2.95 9.00
N LEU A 99 -5.57 2.76 7.71
CA LEU A 99 -5.06 1.47 7.22
C LEU A 99 -3.76 1.03 7.91
N PRO A 100 -2.75 1.89 8.08
CA PRO A 100 -1.55 1.48 8.82
C PRO A 100 -1.84 1.01 10.23
N ARG A 101 -2.79 1.62 10.92
CA ARG A 101 -3.17 1.23 12.28
C ARG A 101 -3.87 -0.13 12.29
N VAL A 102 -4.77 -0.37 11.34
CA VAL A 102 -5.45 -1.66 11.20
C VAL A 102 -4.44 -2.76 10.93
N LEU A 103 -3.55 -2.56 9.99
CA LEU A 103 -2.56 -3.57 9.61
C LEU A 103 -1.55 -3.85 10.71
N LYS A 104 -1.16 -2.86 11.47
CA LYS A 104 -0.22 -3.06 12.59
C LYS A 104 -0.78 -4.01 13.63
N ARG A 105 -2.09 -4.07 13.80
CA ARG A 105 -2.73 -5.02 14.70
C ARG A 105 -2.65 -6.45 14.18
N PHE A 106 -2.76 -6.65 12.86
CA PHE A 106 -2.65 -7.98 12.25
C PHE A 106 -1.19 -8.40 12.08
N PHE A 107 -0.31 -7.44 11.79
CA PHE A 107 1.10 -7.68 11.50
C PHE A 107 1.96 -6.84 12.44
N PRO A 108 2.11 -7.26 13.71
CA PRO A 108 2.86 -6.46 14.69
C PRO A 108 4.33 -6.31 14.33
N ASN A 109 4.87 -7.18 13.48
CA ASN A 109 6.26 -7.11 13.03
C ASN A 109 6.48 -6.12 11.88
N MET A 110 5.40 -5.55 11.33
CA MET A 110 5.51 -4.50 10.32
C MET A 110 6.16 -3.26 10.92
N THR A 111 7.10 -2.67 10.19
CA THR A 111 7.83 -1.49 10.65
C THR A 111 6.90 -0.30 10.88
N ASN A 112 7.26 0.56 11.84
CA ASN A 112 6.69 1.90 11.97
C ASN A 112 7.74 2.99 11.73
N LYS A 113 8.91 2.62 11.23
CA LYS A 113 9.99 3.54 10.95
C LYS A 113 9.84 4.13 9.55
N ARG A 114 10.02 5.45 9.45
CA ARG A 114 9.91 6.15 8.17
C ARG A 114 10.89 5.60 7.13
N GLU A 115 12.13 5.35 7.52
CA GLU A 115 13.18 4.87 6.61
C GLU A 115 12.93 3.48 6.03
N LYS A 116 11.98 2.74 6.57
CA LYS A 116 11.57 1.40 6.11
C LYS A 116 10.16 1.38 5.53
N THR A 117 9.55 2.54 5.33
CA THR A 117 8.17 2.65 4.85
C THR A 117 8.17 3.33 3.49
N PHE A 118 7.62 2.64 2.49
CA PHE A 118 7.64 3.08 1.10
C PHE A 118 6.22 3.10 0.54
N ILE A 119 6.01 3.93 -0.48
CA ILE A 119 4.72 4.01 -1.16
C ILE A 119 4.95 4.16 -2.67
N ALA A 120 4.16 3.44 -3.46
CA ALA A 120 4.24 3.51 -4.91
C ALA A 120 2.84 3.33 -5.50
N GLY A 121 2.65 3.73 -6.73
CA GLY A 121 1.37 3.58 -7.38
C GLY A 121 1.42 3.80 -8.87
N LEU A 122 0.33 3.38 -9.54
CA LEU A 122 0.15 3.48 -10.98
C LEU A 122 -1.02 4.40 -11.28
N SER A 123 -0.85 5.37 -12.19
CA SER A 123 -1.90 6.31 -12.60
C SER A 123 -2.51 7.04 -11.38
N MET A 124 -3.79 6.82 -11.10
CA MET A 124 -4.45 7.36 -9.91
C MET A 124 -3.67 7.02 -8.63
N GLY A 125 -3.15 5.77 -8.56
CA GLY A 125 -2.31 5.35 -7.44
C GLY A 125 -1.02 6.13 -7.35
N GLY A 126 -0.43 6.51 -8.49
CA GLY A 126 0.75 7.37 -8.52
C GLY A 126 0.48 8.75 -7.93
N TYR A 127 -0.64 9.35 -8.30
CA TYR A 127 -1.10 10.60 -7.70
C TYR A 127 -1.27 10.45 -6.18
N GLY A 128 -1.94 9.37 -5.76
CA GLY A 128 -2.16 9.10 -4.34
C GLY A 128 -0.86 8.89 -3.58
N ALA A 129 0.09 8.16 -4.17
CA ALA A 129 1.38 7.90 -3.55
C ALA A 129 2.12 9.21 -3.24
N TYR A 130 2.20 10.11 -4.22
CA TYR A 130 2.85 11.40 -4.01
C TYR A 130 2.08 12.29 -3.06
N LYS A 131 0.76 12.33 -3.17
CA LYS A 131 -0.08 13.11 -2.28
C LYS A 131 0.12 12.69 -0.82
N ILE A 132 0.08 11.38 -0.57
CA ILE A 132 0.25 10.85 0.78
C ILE A 132 1.67 11.10 1.27
N ALA A 133 2.68 10.83 0.44
CA ALA A 133 4.08 11.02 0.84
C ALA A 133 4.41 12.47 1.15
N LEU A 134 3.87 13.42 0.36
CA LEU A 134 4.11 14.84 0.57
C LEU A 134 3.33 15.43 1.74
N SER A 135 2.23 14.78 2.11
CA SER A 135 1.34 15.27 3.18
C SER A 135 1.69 14.71 4.56
N THR A 136 2.55 13.72 4.63
CA THR A 136 2.98 13.10 5.89
C THR A 136 4.48 12.86 5.87
N ASP A 137 5.06 12.65 7.05
CA ASP A 137 6.47 12.29 7.19
C ASP A 137 6.66 10.79 7.44
N LYS A 138 5.65 9.97 7.10
CA LYS A 138 5.65 8.52 7.38
C LYS A 138 6.40 7.71 6.33
N PHE A 139 6.67 8.27 5.15
CA PHE A 139 7.25 7.54 4.02
C PHE A 139 8.60 8.12 3.64
N SER A 140 9.60 7.26 3.49
CA SER A 140 10.94 7.67 3.08
C SER A 140 11.09 7.79 1.57
N HIS A 141 10.32 7.00 0.81
CA HIS A 141 10.40 6.96 -0.64
C HIS A 141 9.00 6.86 -1.23
N ALA A 142 8.79 7.55 -2.34
CA ALA A 142 7.57 7.48 -3.13
C ALA A 142 7.93 7.28 -4.60
N ALA A 143 7.12 6.47 -5.30
CA ALA A 143 7.30 6.24 -6.72
C ALA A 143 5.95 6.29 -7.43
N SER A 144 5.96 6.76 -8.67
CA SER A 144 4.78 6.82 -9.51
C SER A 144 5.11 6.23 -10.88
N PHE A 145 4.28 5.28 -11.33
CA PHE A 145 4.42 4.64 -12.62
C PHE A 145 3.28 5.11 -13.52
N SER A 146 3.58 5.92 -14.54
CA SER A 146 2.58 6.51 -15.43
C SER A 146 1.46 7.18 -14.65
N GLY A 147 1.79 7.84 -13.55
CA GLY A 147 0.80 8.39 -12.64
C GLY A 147 0.06 9.60 -13.20
N ALA A 148 -1.12 9.88 -12.63
CA ALA A 148 -1.90 11.06 -12.97
C ALA A 148 -1.11 12.35 -12.74
N LEU A 149 -0.13 12.32 -11.87
CA LEU A 149 0.79 13.43 -11.66
C LEU A 149 1.47 13.87 -12.95
N ALA A 150 1.80 12.94 -13.83
CA ALA A 150 2.47 13.20 -15.09
C ALA A 150 1.60 13.95 -16.10
N MET A 151 0.29 14.02 -15.90
CA MET A 151 -0.62 14.75 -16.80
C MET A 151 -0.36 16.25 -16.80
N GLY A 152 0.18 16.80 -15.76
CA GLY A 152 0.56 18.20 -15.67
C GLY A 152 2.06 18.40 -15.57
N MET A 153 2.83 17.35 -15.72
CA MET A 153 4.27 17.34 -15.56
C MET A 153 4.88 16.44 -16.61
N ASP A 154 6.07 16.74 -17.03
CA ASP A 154 6.81 15.92 -17.98
C ASP A 154 7.46 14.74 -17.26
N GLY A 155 6.66 14.00 -16.60
CA GLY A 155 7.16 12.98 -15.78
C GLY A 155 7.43 11.71 -15.93
#